data_20c61c424fb9532f492af9a5ff06bcbf
#
_entry.id   20c61c424fb9532f492af9a5ff06bcbf
#
_cell.length_a   1.000
_cell.length_b   1.000
_cell.length_c   1.000
_cell.angle_alpha   90.00
_cell.angle_beta   90.00
_cell.angle_gamma   90.00
#
_symmetry.space_group_name_H-M   'P 1'
#
loop_
_entity.id
_entity.type
_entity.pdbx_description
1 polymer ?
#
loop_
_entity_poly.entity_id
_entity_poly.type
_entity_poly.pdbx_seq_one_letter_code
_entity_poly.pdbx_strand_id
1 'polypeptide(L)'
;MSEHPNTHKVTTNNQETLHGYMSKINSSVGLKNIISIPELKILYICHEGDNIEIHASASRKTASCPYCGHKSISVHSHYTRCISDLPIQGQPTKVVLYIRKMFCKNKYCKHKTFAEQPGTEVFRYRRLTRRCELHVVRQGLIGSSEDASRILSRSGIKISGSSVLRDLHRTHVPDYENIGRIGVDDWAQRKGVTYGSIVVSLEGRHPIDILGDRKMK
;
A
#
# COMPACT_ATOMS: atom_id res chain seq x y z
N MET A 1 42.53 20.98 -34.77
CA MET A 1 41.22 21.48 -35.21
C MET A 1 40.25 20.34 -34.96
N SER A 2 39.55 20.40 -33.87
CA SER A 2 38.57 19.38 -33.44
C SER A 2 37.36 20.12 -32.90
N GLU A 3 36.29 20.07 -33.66
CA GLU A 3 35.01 20.70 -33.33
C GLU A 3 34.22 19.80 -32.34
N HIS A 4 33.74 20.42 -31.27
CA HIS A 4 32.78 19.83 -30.34
C HIS A 4 31.35 20.00 -30.87
N PRO A 5 30.49 18.97 -30.83
CA PRO A 5 29.09 19.15 -31.18
C PRO A 5 28.28 19.65 -29.98
N ASN A 6 27.44 20.57 -30.32
CA ASN A 6 26.42 21.32 -29.60
C ASN A 6 25.55 20.49 -28.63
N THR A 7 25.43 21.01 -27.43
CA THR A 7 24.41 20.62 -26.47
C THR A 7 23.05 21.19 -26.84
N HIS A 8 22.14 20.35 -27.31
CA HIS A 8 20.74 20.73 -27.50
C HIS A 8 20.05 20.84 -26.14
N LYS A 9 19.66 22.05 -25.76
CA LYS A 9 18.69 22.36 -24.71
C LYS A 9 17.35 21.76 -25.11
N VAL A 10 16.87 20.75 -24.37
CA VAL A 10 15.47 20.30 -24.41
C VAL A 10 14.66 21.25 -23.55
N THR A 11 14.05 22.24 -24.17
CA THR A 11 13.04 23.11 -23.58
C THR A 11 11.67 22.42 -23.66
N THR A 12 11.17 22.13 -22.50
CA THR A 12 9.76 22.03 -22.06
C THR A 12 8.66 22.31 -23.10
N ASN A 13 7.98 21.25 -23.50
CA ASN A 13 6.61 21.31 -24.04
C ASN A 13 5.75 20.17 -23.44
N ASN A 14 5.71 20.09 -22.10
CA ASN A 14 4.91 19.07 -21.41
C ASN A 14 3.45 19.50 -21.11
N GLN A 15 3.06 20.73 -21.44
CA GLN A 15 1.68 21.20 -21.22
C GLN A 15 0.73 20.94 -22.40
N GLU A 16 1.21 20.94 -23.63
CA GLU A 16 0.38 20.68 -24.81
C GLU A 16 0.06 19.19 -25.00
N THR A 17 0.96 18.29 -24.59
CA THR A 17 0.72 16.84 -24.63
C THR A 17 -0.35 16.38 -23.66
N LEU A 18 -0.46 17.02 -22.49
CA LEU A 18 -1.50 16.74 -21.50
C LEU A 18 -2.91 17.14 -21.97
N HIS A 19 -3.03 18.25 -22.72
CA HIS A 19 -4.33 18.71 -23.27
C HIS A 19 -4.84 17.80 -24.39
N GLY A 20 -3.96 17.25 -25.22
CA GLY A 20 -4.30 16.34 -26.32
C GLY A 20 -4.77 14.96 -25.86
N TYR A 21 -4.28 14.49 -24.71
CA TYR A 21 -4.73 13.23 -24.09
C TYR A 21 -6.06 13.37 -23.33
N MET A 22 -6.34 14.51 -22.75
CA MET A 22 -7.57 14.77 -22.00
C MET A 22 -8.84 14.79 -22.87
N SER A 23 -8.74 15.04 -24.18
CA SER A 23 -9.87 15.04 -25.09
C SER A 23 -10.41 13.66 -25.47
N LYS A 24 -9.65 12.59 -25.24
CA LYS A 24 -10.01 11.21 -25.63
C LYS A 24 -10.69 10.37 -24.55
N ILE A 25 -10.81 10.84 -23.29
CA ILE A 25 -11.31 10.03 -22.18
C ILE A 25 -12.51 10.66 -21.47
N ASN A 26 -13.40 11.32 -22.19
CA ASN A 26 -14.69 11.78 -21.63
C ASN A 26 -15.76 10.66 -21.56
N SER A 27 -15.41 9.41 -21.90
CA SER A 27 -16.27 8.22 -21.73
C SER A 27 -16.06 7.49 -20.39
N SER A 28 -15.50 8.15 -19.37
CA SER A 28 -15.05 7.53 -18.12
C SER A 28 -16.14 7.29 -17.06
N VAL A 29 -17.42 7.47 -17.35
CA VAL A 29 -18.50 7.24 -16.38
C VAL A 29 -18.61 5.76 -16.00
N GLY A 30 -18.35 4.84 -16.94
CA GLY A 30 -18.40 3.39 -16.69
C GLY A 30 -17.18 2.86 -15.90
N LEU A 31 -15.99 3.36 -16.18
CA LEU A 31 -14.75 2.91 -15.52
C LEU A 31 -14.64 3.31 -14.04
N LYS A 32 -15.20 4.44 -13.66
CA LYS A 32 -15.24 4.91 -12.26
C LYS A 32 -16.05 4.00 -11.36
N ASN A 33 -17.02 3.28 -11.90
CA ASN A 33 -17.84 2.33 -11.15
C ASN A 33 -17.16 0.96 -11.02
N ILE A 34 -16.24 0.63 -11.92
CA ILE A 34 -15.51 -0.65 -11.92
C ILE A 34 -14.25 -0.54 -11.07
N ILE A 35 -13.56 0.61 -11.12
CA ILE A 35 -12.34 0.86 -10.37
C ILE A 35 -12.63 1.97 -9.36
N SER A 36 -13.13 1.59 -8.20
CA SER A 36 -13.35 2.51 -7.08
C SER A 36 -12.24 2.35 -6.05
N ILE A 37 -11.61 3.46 -5.70
CA ILE A 37 -10.75 3.54 -4.52
C ILE A 37 -11.41 4.54 -3.59
N PRO A 38 -11.93 4.10 -2.45
CA PRO A 38 -12.63 4.97 -1.51
C PRO A 38 -11.86 6.25 -1.20
N GLU A 39 -12.58 7.36 -1.13
CA GLU A 39 -12.06 8.70 -0.82
C GLU A 39 -11.07 9.30 -1.85
N LEU A 40 -10.79 8.58 -2.96
CA LEU A 40 -10.02 9.11 -4.08
C LEU A 40 -10.92 9.50 -5.24
N LYS A 41 -10.56 10.61 -5.89
CA LYS A 41 -11.09 11.00 -7.19
C LYS A 41 -10.14 10.51 -8.26
N ILE A 42 -10.58 9.57 -9.09
CA ILE A 42 -9.83 9.12 -10.26
C ILE A 42 -9.89 10.24 -11.31
N LEU A 43 -8.72 10.67 -11.74
CA LEU A 43 -8.54 11.69 -12.77
C LEU A 43 -8.59 11.07 -14.15
N TYR A 44 -7.70 10.10 -14.38
CA TYR A 44 -7.63 9.30 -15.61
C TYR A 44 -6.89 7.98 -15.35
N ILE A 45 -6.98 7.06 -16.31
CA ILE A 45 -6.28 5.78 -16.33
C ILE A 45 -5.55 5.68 -17.66
N CYS A 46 -4.31 5.22 -17.63
CA CYS A 46 -3.53 5.02 -18.83
C CYS A 46 -2.68 3.73 -18.74
N HIS A 47 -2.16 3.31 -19.88
CA HIS A 47 -1.13 2.29 -19.96
C HIS A 47 0.24 2.96 -20.06
N GLU A 48 1.18 2.51 -19.22
CA GLU A 48 2.57 2.93 -19.25
C GLU A 48 3.44 1.67 -19.37
N GLY A 49 3.84 1.33 -20.60
CA GLY A 49 4.44 0.04 -20.91
C GLY A 49 3.50 -1.11 -20.56
N ASP A 50 3.99 -2.05 -19.75
CA ASP A 50 3.20 -3.21 -19.30
C ASP A 50 2.37 -2.94 -18.03
N ASN A 51 2.30 -1.69 -17.58
CA ASN A 51 1.59 -1.34 -16.35
C ASN A 51 0.32 -0.54 -16.64
N ILE A 52 -0.69 -0.71 -15.79
CA ILE A 52 -1.84 0.20 -15.72
C ILE A 52 -1.55 1.25 -14.66
N GLU A 53 -1.67 2.52 -15.02
CA GLU A 53 -1.56 3.62 -14.08
C GLU A 53 -2.92 4.30 -13.86
N ILE A 54 -3.31 4.38 -12.60
CA ILE A 54 -4.51 5.06 -12.13
C ILE A 54 -4.08 6.37 -11.50
N HIS A 55 -4.32 7.48 -12.18
CA HIS A 55 -4.01 8.80 -11.68
C HIS A 55 -5.16 9.31 -10.82
N ALA A 56 -4.87 9.65 -9.56
CA ALA A 56 -5.88 9.99 -8.58
C ALA A 56 -5.44 11.11 -7.62
N SER A 57 -6.41 11.78 -7.04
CA SER A 57 -6.22 12.80 -6.00
C SER A 57 -7.23 12.60 -4.88
N ALA A 58 -7.04 13.26 -3.73
CA ALA A 58 -8.04 13.25 -2.67
C ALA A 58 -9.36 13.86 -3.16
N SER A 59 -10.49 13.23 -2.83
CA SER A 59 -11.83 13.72 -3.17
C SER A 59 -12.19 14.98 -2.37
N ARG A 60 -11.66 15.10 -1.15
CA ARG A 60 -12.00 16.18 -0.20
C ARG A 60 -11.22 17.46 -0.53
N LYS A 61 -11.88 18.61 -0.46
CA LYS A 61 -11.23 19.92 -0.60
C LYS A 61 -10.40 20.30 0.63
N THR A 62 -10.81 19.84 1.82
CA THR A 62 -10.14 20.13 3.10
C THR A 62 -9.26 18.97 3.54
N ALA A 63 -8.18 19.26 4.25
CA ALA A 63 -7.34 18.27 4.91
C ALA A 63 -7.12 18.65 6.37
N SER A 64 -7.09 17.66 7.27
CA SER A 64 -6.83 17.87 8.70
C SER A 64 -5.35 17.69 8.99
N CYS A 65 -4.79 18.61 9.77
CA CYS A 65 -3.41 18.50 10.26
C CYS A 65 -3.28 17.27 11.17
N PRO A 66 -2.37 16.32 10.88
CA PRO A 66 -2.24 15.10 11.69
C PRO A 66 -1.67 15.36 13.08
N TYR A 67 -1.15 16.55 13.35
CA TYR A 67 -0.53 16.90 14.62
C TYR A 67 -1.45 17.66 15.58
N CYS A 68 -2.42 18.40 15.07
CA CYS A 68 -3.32 19.20 15.90
C CYS A 68 -4.80 19.16 15.48
N GLY A 69 -5.16 18.36 14.48
CA GLY A 69 -6.53 18.20 14.01
C GLY A 69 -7.10 19.41 13.21
N HIS A 70 -6.40 20.57 13.17
CA HIS A 70 -6.90 21.76 12.50
C HIS A 70 -7.14 21.51 11.00
N LYS A 71 -8.34 21.86 10.52
CA LYS A 71 -8.71 21.72 9.10
C LYS A 71 -8.12 22.88 8.28
N SER A 72 -7.56 22.57 7.13
CA SER A 72 -6.99 23.55 6.20
C SER A 72 -7.46 23.32 4.77
N ILE A 73 -7.60 24.41 4.04
CA ILE A 73 -7.80 24.45 2.58
C ILE A 73 -6.60 25.09 1.87
N SER A 74 -5.66 25.66 2.64
CA SER A 74 -4.52 26.41 2.09
C SER A 74 -3.44 25.43 1.63
N VAL A 75 -3.23 25.35 0.33
CA VAL A 75 -2.22 24.52 -0.31
C VAL A 75 -0.87 25.23 -0.29
N HIS A 76 0.17 24.53 0.14
CA HIS A 76 1.57 24.98 0.08
C HIS A 76 2.22 24.55 -1.25
N SER A 77 2.13 23.27 -1.58
CA SER A 77 2.73 22.66 -2.76
C SER A 77 2.08 21.32 -3.08
N HIS A 78 2.48 20.71 -4.18
CA HIS A 78 2.04 19.39 -4.61
C HIS A 78 3.24 18.47 -4.80
N TYR A 79 3.04 17.18 -4.64
CA TYR A 79 3.98 16.15 -5.03
C TYR A 79 3.23 14.89 -5.45
N THR A 80 3.88 14.05 -6.20
CA THR A 80 3.34 12.75 -6.61
C THR A 80 3.89 11.63 -5.74
N ARG A 81 3.06 10.60 -5.57
CA ARG A 81 3.42 9.38 -4.85
C ARG A 81 2.85 8.19 -5.61
N CYS A 82 3.72 7.24 -5.97
CA CYS A 82 3.31 6.01 -6.61
C CYS A 82 3.15 4.90 -5.56
N ILE A 83 2.03 4.19 -5.62
CA ILE A 83 1.75 3.01 -4.80
C ILE A 83 1.25 1.88 -5.69
N SER A 84 1.59 0.64 -5.35
CA SER A 84 1.09 -0.53 -6.06
C SER A 84 -0.31 -0.89 -5.59
N ASP A 85 -1.13 -1.36 -6.51
CA ASP A 85 -2.47 -1.85 -6.28
C ASP A 85 -2.61 -3.29 -6.77
N LEU A 86 -3.78 -3.88 -6.57
CA LEU A 86 -4.11 -5.18 -7.13
C LEU A 86 -4.04 -5.12 -8.66
N PRO A 87 -3.48 -6.13 -9.32
CA PRO A 87 -3.42 -6.19 -10.78
C PRO A 87 -4.80 -6.16 -11.42
N ILE A 88 -4.91 -5.47 -12.54
CA ILE A 88 -6.14 -5.42 -13.35
C ILE A 88 -5.89 -6.27 -14.58
N GLN A 89 -6.72 -7.29 -14.80
CA GLN A 89 -6.60 -8.23 -15.92
C GLN A 89 -5.20 -8.87 -16.03
N GLY A 90 -4.56 -9.16 -14.89
CA GLY A 90 -3.22 -9.72 -14.83
C GLY A 90 -2.08 -8.71 -15.06
N GLN A 91 -2.39 -7.45 -15.34
CA GLN A 91 -1.39 -6.40 -15.54
C GLN A 91 -1.06 -5.68 -14.24
N PRO A 92 0.23 -5.47 -13.93
CA PRO A 92 0.65 -4.71 -12.76
C PRO A 92 -0.02 -3.34 -12.75
N THR A 93 -0.57 -2.96 -11.61
CA THR A 93 -1.32 -1.71 -11.46
C THR A 93 -0.68 -0.81 -10.44
N LYS A 94 -0.50 0.46 -10.78
CA LYS A 94 0.00 1.52 -9.91
C LYS A 94 -1.04 2.61 -9.75
N VAL A 95 -1.13 3.17 -8.56
CA VAL A 95 -1.89 4.39 -8.31
C VAL A 95 -0.91 5.54 -8.16
N VAL A 96 -0.98 6.49 -9.07
CA VAL A 96 -0.22 7.74 -9.08
C VAL A 96 -1.06 8.79 -8.35
N LEU A 97 -0.69 9.07 -7.10
CA LEU A 97 -1.41 9.99 -6.24
C LEU A 97 -0.84 11.39 -6.32
N TYR A 98 -1.68 12.37 -6.64
CA TYR A 98 -1.37 13.78 -6.55
C TYR A 98 -1.72 14.28 -5.15
N ILE A 99 -0.70 14.44 -4.31
CA ILE A 99 -0.82 14.79 -2.89
C ILE A 99 -0.55 16.28 -2.71
N ARG A 100 -1.44 16.94 -1.95
CA ARG A 100 -1.25 18.33 -1.52
C ARG A 100 -0.46 18.38 -0.22
N LYS A 101 0.55 19.23 -0.17
CA LYS A 101 1.14 19.71 1.06
C LYS A 101 0.39 20.96 1.49
N MET A 102 -0.17 20.96 2.70
CA MET A 102 -1.08 21.99 3.20
C MET A 102 -0.39 22.85 4.25
N PHE A 103 -0.78 24.10 4.39
CA PHE A 103 -0.40 24.93 5.53
C PHE A 103 -1.28 24.61 6.75
N CYS A 104 -0.65 24.45 7.92
CA CYS A 104 -1.38 24.45 9.19
C CYS A 104 -1.55 25.90 9.67
N LYS A 105 -2.79 26.36 9.76
CA LYS A 105 -3.14 27.73 10.20
C LYS A 105 -3.27 27.85 11.72
N ASN A 106 -3.18 26.76 12.47
CA ASN A 106 -3.20 26.83 13.93
C ASN A 106 -1.90 27.44 14.47
N LYS A 107 -2.01 28.59 15.14
CA LYS A 107 -0.87 29.33 15.70
C LYS A 107 -0.09 28.51 16.76
N TYR A 108 -0.76 27.63 17.49
CA TYR A 108 -0.20 26.79 18.53
C TYR A 108 0.41 25.48 18.01
N CYS A 109 0.26 25.16 16.73
CA CYS A 109 0.83 23.98 16.14
C CYS A 109 2.30 24.21 15.80
N LYS A 110 3.16 23.31 16.27
CA LYS A 110 4.60 23.34 15.95
C LYS A 110 4.88 23.09 14.47
N HIS A 111 3.97 22.38 13.78
CA HIS A 111 4.11 22.04 12.36
C HIS A 111 3.40 23.09 11.49
N LYS A 112 4.15 23.79 10.66
CA LYS A 112 3.60 24.81 9.77
C LYS A 112 3.01 24.26 8.49
N THR A 113 3.46 23.07 8.07
CA THR A 113 2.95 22.36 6.89
C THR A 113 2.77 20.87 7.19
N PHE A 114 1.86 20.23 6.44
CA PHE A 114 1.62 18.80 6.53
C PHE A 114 1.18 18.26 5.16
N ALA A 115 1.45 16.97 4.90
CA ALA A 115 0.91 16.27 3.74
C ALA A 115 -0.52 15.81 4.05
N GLU A 116 -1.45 16.03 3.13
CA GLU A 116 -2.79 15.48 3.27
C GLU A 116 -2.76 13.95 3.30
N GLN A 117 -3.73 13.38 3.99
CA GLN A 117 -4.01 11.95 3.94
C GLN A 117 -5.24 11.75 3.04
N PRO A 118 -5.08 11.20 1.83
CA PRO A 118 -6.14 11.21 0.83
C PRO A 118 -7.30 10.27 1.14
N GLY A 119 -7.08 9.26 1.99
CA GLY A 119 -8.14 8.32 2.38
C GLY A 119 -7.63 7.15 3.20
N THR A 120 -8.53 6.24 3.54
CA THR A 120 -8.26 5.04 4.35
C THR A 120 -7.59 3.92 3.55
N GLU A 121 -7.74 3.93 2.22
CA GLU A 121 -7.10 2.95 1.33
C GLU A 121 -5.61 3.22 1.09
N VAL A 122 -5.13 4.41 1.48
CA VAL A 122 -3.76 4.84 1.25
C VAL A 122 -3.12 5.25 2.56
N PHE A 123 -2.35 4.35 3.15
CA PHE A 123 -1.64 4.66 4.39
C PHE A 123 -0.40 5.54 4.17
N ARG A 124 -0.10 6.32 5.20
CA ARG A 124 1.11 7.14 5.25
C ARG A 124 2.34 6.24 5.14
N TYR A 125 3.29 6.62 4.30
CA TYR A 125 4.55 5.88 4.08
C TYR A 125 4.42 4.44 3.55
N ARG A 126 3.21 3.99 3.17
CA ARG A 126 3.03 2.66 2.57
C ARG A 126 3.15 2.73 1.06
N ARG A 127 3.68 1.67 0.45
CA ARG A 127 3.85 1.53 -1.00
C ARG A 127 2.78 0.66 -1.66
N LEU A 128 1.84 0.17 -0.88
CA LEU A 128 0.71 -0.64 -1.31
C LEU A 128 -0.59 0.07 -0.92
N THR A 129 -1.65 -0.13 -1.69
CA THR A 129 -3.01 0.16 -1.24
C THR A 129 -3.40 -0.82 -0.13
N ARG A 130 -4.37 -0.47 0.72
CA ARG A 130 -4.85 -1.36 1.79
C ARG A 130 -5.30 -2.72 1.25
N ARG A 131 -6.07 -2.73 0.16
CA ARG A 131 -6.56 -3.98 -0.46
C ARG A 131 -5.41 -4.83 -1.00
N CYS A 132 -4.40 -4.22 -1.60
CA CYS A 132 -3.20 -4.91 -2.06
C CYS A 132 -2.40 -5.48 -0.89
N GLU A 133 -2.23 -4.73 0.21
CA GLU A 133 -1.59 -5.19 1.44
C GLU A 133 -2.31 -6.39 2.06
N LEU A 134 -3.65 -6.34 2.14
CA LEU A 134 -4.45 -7.47 2.62
C LEU A 134 -4.29 -8.71 1.73
N HIS A 135 -4.18 -8.53 0.41
CA HIS A 135 -3.91 -9.63 -0.50
C HIS A 135 -2.52 -10.23 -0.26
N VAL A 136 -1.49 -9.40 -0.09
CA VAL A 136 -0.12 -9.81 0.25
C VAL A 136 -0.11 -10.63 1.55
N VAL A 137 -0.77 -10.15 2.59
CA VAL A 137 -0.89 -10.84 3.88
C VAL A 137 -1.57 -12.20 3.71
N ARG A 138 -2.68 -12.28 2.99
CA ARG A 138 -3.38 -13.54 2.73
C ARG A 138 -2.49 -14.55 2.01
N GLN A 139 -1.72 -14.14 1.01
CA GLN A 139 -0.78 -15.02 0.33
C GLN A 139 0.35 -15.48 1.28
N GLY A 140 0.85 -14.59 2.14
CA GLY A 140 1.86 -14.90 3.13
C GLY A 140 1.41 -15.88 4.21
N LEU A 141 0.11 -15.98 4.48
CA LEU A 141 -0.47 -16.94 5.44
C LEU A 141 -0.62 -18.36 4.86
N ILE A 142 -0.58 -18.51 3.52
CA ILE A 142 -0.77 -19.83 2.86
C ILE A 142 0.55 -20.61 2.82
N GLY A 143 1.69 -19.93 2.77
CA GLY A 143 2.98 -20.56 2.62
C GLY A 143 4.12 -19.75 3.23
N SER A 144 5.34 -19.98 2.77
CA SER A 144 6.47 -19.14 3.20
C SER A 144 6.40 -17.74 2.60
N SER A 145 7.01 -16.76 3.26
CA SER A 145 7.09 -15.39 2.74
C SER A 145 7.81 -15.29 1.39
N GLU A 146 8.75 -16.19 1.13
CA GLU A 146 9.47 -16.28 -0.15
C GLU A 146 8.58 -16.88 -1.26
N ASP A 147 7.78 -17.91 -0.94
CA ASP A 147 6.81 -18.45 -1.90
C ASP A 147 5.74 -17.43 -2.24
N ALA A 148 5.21 -16.74 -1.23
CA ALA A 148 4.26 -15.66 -1.43
C ALA A 148 4.85 -14.55 -2.33
N SER A 149 6.09 -14.14 -2.10
CA SER A 149 6.81 -13.18 -2.94
C SER A 149 6.89 -13.63 -4.39
N ARG A 150 7.22 -14.90 -4.64
CA ARG A 150 7.30 -15.47 -6.00
C ARG A 150 5.94 -15.49 -6.71
N ILE A 151 4.89 -15.93 -6.01
CA ILE A 151 3.52 -15.97 -6.55
C ILE A 151 3.03 -14.55 -6.86
N LEU A 152 3.18 -13.63 -5.91
CA LEU A 152 2.78 -12.22 -6.05
C LEU A 152 3.51 -11.54 -7.22
N SER A 153 4.82 -11.81 -7.39
CA SER A 153 5.59 -11.25 -8.51
C SER A 153 5.07 -11.74 -9.87
N ARG A 154 4.68 -13.01 -9.99
CA ARG A 154 4.05 -13.55 -11.21
C ARG A 154 2.68 -12.93 -11.48
N SER A 155 1.98 -12.52 -10.44
CA SER A 155 0.68 -11.83 -10.55
C SER A 155 0.83 -10.32 -10.78
N GLY A 156 2.05 -9.79 -10.89
CA GLY A 156 2.29 -8.36 -11.13
C GLY A 156 2.48 -7.51 -9.87
N ILE A 157 2.52 -8.11 -8.67
CA ILE A 157 2.81 -7.40 -7.41
C ILE A 157 4.26 -7.68 -7.02
N LYS A 158 5.17 -6.76 -7.35
CA LYS A 158 6.59 -6.87 -7.00
C LYS A 158 6.81 -6.54 -5.52
N ILE A 159 7.06 -7.56 -4.70
CA ILE A 159 7.32 -7.43 -3.27
C ILE A 159 8.35 -8.49 -2.84
N SER A 160 9.26 -8.18 -1.93
CA SER A 160 10.23 -9.13 -1.39
C SER A 160 9.64 -9.97 -0.26
N GLY A 161 10.14 -11.19 -0.05
CA GLY A 161 9.73 -12.06 1.06
C GLY A 161 9.88 -11.38 2.43
N SER A 162 10.96 -10.64 2.65
CA SER A 162 11.14 -9.85 3.88
C SER A 162 10.09 -8.75 4.06
N SER A 163 9.54 -8.19 2.98
CA SER A 163 8.44 -7.23 3.05
C SER A 163 7.11 -7.93 3.34
N VAL A 164 6.88 -9.10 2.75
CA VAL A 164 5.71 -9.96 3.09
C VAL A 164 5.73 -10.30 4.57
N LEU A 165 6.87 -10.78 5.09
CA LEU A 165 7.02 -11.12 6.50
C LEU A 165 6.77 -9.92 7.42
N ARG A 166 7.27 -8.74 7.07
CA ARG A 166 7.02 -7.50 7.83
C ARG A 166 5.54 -7.10 7.84
N ASP A 167 4.83 -7.33 6.76
CA ASP A 167 3.40 -7.03 6.67
C ASP A 167 2.58 -8.06 7.46
N LEU A 168 2.99 -9.32 7.48
CA LEU A 168 2.43 -10.36 8.37
C LEU A 168 2.58 -9.98 9.85
N HIS A 169 3.78 -9.59 10.28
CA HIS A 169 4.02 -9.16 11.68
C HIS A 169 3.23 -7.91 12.11
N ARG A 170 2.76 -7.11 11.17
CA ARG A 170 1.91 -5.94 11.45
C ARG A 170 0.43 -6.27 11.48
N THR A 171 0.07 -7.44 11.00
CA THR A 171 -1.33 -7.86 10.97
C THR A 171 -1.74 -8.23 12.40
N HIS A 172 -2.82 -7.62 12.85
CA HIS A 172 -3.41 -7.98 14.14
C HIS A 172 -3.95 -9.40 14.05
N VAL A 173 -3.48 -10.25 14.94
CA VAL A 173 -4.04 -11.59 15.14
C VAL A 173 -5.25 -11.40 16.05
N PRO A 174 -6.44 -11.88 15.65
CA PRO A 174 -7.61 -11.78 16.51
C PRO A 174 -7.35 -12.45 17.86
N ASP A 175 -7.76 -11.81 18.93
CA ASP A 175 -7.80 -12.43 20.26
C ASP A 175 -8.85 -13.55 20.22
N TYR A 176 -8.44 -14.73 20.62
CA TYR A 176 -9.37 -15.86 20.72
C TYR A 176 -10.06 -15.80 22.08
N GLU A 177 -11.32 -15.37 22.08
CA GLU A 177 -12.17 -15.42 23.26
C GLU A 177 -12.82 -16.81 23.40
N ASN A 178 -12.96 -17.28 24.68
CA ASN A 178 -13.66 -18.51 25.04
C ASN A 178 -13.07 -19.82 24.46
N ILE A 179 -11.80 -20.05 24.74
CA ILE A 179 -11.15 -21.32 24.39
C ILE A 179 -11.55 -22.35 25.46
N GLY A 180 -12.38 -23.32 25.11
CA GLY A 180 -12.85 -24.36 26.04
C GLY A 180 -11.80 -25.44 26.30
N ARG A 181 -11.21 -26.03 25.25
CA ARG A 181 -10.22 -27.09 25.33
C ARG A 181 -9.00 -26.79 24.48
N ILE A 182 -7.83 -26.98 25.04
CA ILE A 182 -6.55 -26.79 24.36
C ILE A 182 -5.79 -28.10 24.24
N GLY A 183 -5.05 -28.25 23.14
CA GLY A 183 -4.01 -29.24 22.98
C GLY A 183 -2.66 -28.55 22.97
N VAL A 184 -1.63 -29.21 23.49
CA VAL A 184 -0.26 -28.73 23.46
C VAL A 184 0.60 -29.81 22.81
N ASP A 185 1.40 -29.43 21.82
CA ASP A 185 2.31 -30.34 21.13
C ASP A 185 3.68 -29.67 20.94
N ASP A 186 4.70 -30.51 20.73
CA ASP A 186 6.05 -30.04 20.47
C ASP A 186 6.20 -29.53 19.05
N TRP A 187 6.75 -28.33 18.91
CA TRP A 187 7.07 -27.75 17.62
C TRP A 187 8.58 -27.60 17.44
N ALA A 188 9.14 -28.20 16.39
CA ALA A 188 10.56 -28.09 16.08
C ALA A 188 10.86 -26.80 15.34
N GLN A 189 11.42 -25.81 16.02
CA GLN A 189 11.96 -24.59 15.40
C GLN A 189 13.16 -24.90 14.51
N ARG A 190 14.06 -25.75 15.03
CA ARG A 190 15.20 -26.31 14.32
C ARG A 190 15.30 -27.77 14.71
N LYS A 191 14.98 -28.66 13.76
CA LYS A 191 14.92 -30.08 13.97
C LYS A 191 16.21 -30.58 14.65
N GLY A 192 16.07 -31.29 15.78
CA GLY A 192 17.18 -31.83 16.57
C GLY A 192 17.90 -30.80 17.46
N VAL A 193 17.58 -29.51 17.40
CA VAL A 193 18.30 -28.44 18.14
C VAL A 193 17.40 -27.60 19.02
N THR A 194 16.33 -27.03 18.48
CA THR A 194 15.48 -26.11 19.21
C THR A 194 14.02 -26.49 19.03
N TYR A 195 13.32 -26.64 20.15
CA TYR A 195 11.90 -26.95 20.17
C TYR A 195 11.16 -25.88 20.96
N GLY A 196 9.95 -25.62 20.55
CA GLY A 196 8.94 -24.83 21.27
C GLY A 196 7.70 -25.69 21.48
N SER A 197 6.67 -25.10 22.04
CA SER A 197 5.36 -25.72 22.17
C SER A 197 4.36 -24.96 21.33
N ILE A 198 3.51 -25.68 20.61
CA ILE A 198 2.35 -25.11 19.91
C ILE A 198 1.11 -25.39 20.74
N VAL A 199 0.32 -24.36 20.98
CA VAL A 199 -0.96 -24.43 21.67
C VAL A 199 -2.06 -24.34 20.62
N VAL A 200 -2.97 -25.31 20.60
CA VAL A 200 -4.05 -25.38 19.61
C VAL A 200 -5.42 -25.43 20.30
N SER A 201 -6.42 -24.83 19.68
CA SER A 201 -7.83 -25.05 20.06
C SER A 201 -8.27 -26.40 19.51
N LEU A 202 -8.72 -27.31 20.39
CA LEU A 202 -9.27 -28.60 19.98
C LEU A 202 -10.65 -28.47 19.36
N GLU A 203 -11.39 -27.43 19.73
CA GLU A 203 -12.72 -27.14 19.20
C GLU A 203 -12.65 -26.42 17.85
N GLY A 204 -11.84 -25.35 17.78
CA GLY A 204 -11.64 -24.54 16.56
C GLY A 204 -10.67 -25.15 15.56
N ARG A 205 -9.88 -26.17 15.93
CA ARG A 205 -8.85 -26.84 15.11
C ARG A 205 -7.87 -25.85 14.47
N HIS A 206 -7.45 -24.84 15.23
CA HIS A 206 -6.46 -23.86 14.78
C HIS A 206 -5.44 -23.59 15.89
N PRO A 207 -4.23 -23.16 15.54
CA PRO A 207 -3.23 -22.75 16.52
C PRO A 207 -3.68 -21.45 17.21
N ILE A 208 -3.44 -21.37 18.52
CA ILE A 208 -3.73 -20.23 19.36
C ILE A 208 -2.45 -19.46 19.64
N ASP A 209 -1.38 -20.18 19.97
CA ASP A 209 -0.11 -19.58 20.35
C ASP A 209 1.06 -20.52 20.05
N ILE A 210 2.27 -19.96 19.97
CA ILE A 210 3.52 -20.68 19.85
C ILE A 210 4.47 -20.17 20.92
N LEU A 211 4.82 -21.04 21.85
CA LEU A 211 5.77 -20.77 22.91
C LEU A 211 7.17 -21.14 22.47
N GLY A 212 8.11 -20.23 22.60
CA GLY A 212 9.49 -20.41 22.11
C GLY A 212 10.35 -21.37 22.96
N ASP A 213 9.80 -21.91 24.05
CA ASP A 213 10.49 -22.75 25.03
C ASP A 213 9.53 -23.83 25.53
N ARG A 214 10.08 -25.02 25.83
CA ARG A 214 9.35 -26.12 26.49
C ARG A 214 9.17 -25.94 27.98
N LYS A 215 9.85 -24.99 28.60
CA LYS A 215 9.83 -24.81 30.06
C LYS A 215 8.66 -23.97 30.46
N MET A 216 7.67 -24.58 31.11
CA MET A 216 6.73 -23.82 31.93
C MET A 216 7.53 -23.16 33.07
N LYS A 217 7.45 -21.85 33.15
CA LYS A 217 7.93 -21.09 34.31
C LYS A 217 6.88 -21.11 35.38
#